data_44d3b7df2acae706f848588fe444df1b
#
_entry.id   44d3b7df2acae706f848588fe444df1b
#
_cell.length_a   1.000
_cell.length_b   1.000
_cell.length_c   1.000
_cell.angle_alpha   90.00
_cell.angle_beta   90.00
_cell.angle_gamma   90.00
#
_symmetry.space_group_name_H-M   'P 1'
#
loop_
_entity.id
_entity.type
_entity.pdbx_description
1 polymer ?
#
loop_
_entity_poly.entity_id
_entity_poly.type
_entity_poly.pdbx_seq_one_letter_code
_entity_poly.pdbx_strand_id
1 'polypeptide(L)'
;MVIAVGLDIVELGRIERVWNNHRDRFLERHFHPDELEYCLKKHTPLPSLAVRFAAKEAFQKTWPVPHGWRDVWVVRDGVKPVLRFSEEIAAEMQRNGWHTHLSMSHAHTHATAVVILEQL
;
A
#
# COMPACT_ATOMS: atom_id res chain seq x y z
N MET A 1 -12.17 8.02 17.06
CA MET A 1 -11.74 9.37 16.62
C MET A 1 -10.70 9.23 15.53
N VAL A 2 -10.88 9.93 14.42
CA VAL A 2 -9.90 9.94 13.34
C VAL A 2 -8.63 10.67 13.79
N ILE A 3 -7.49 10.01 13.64
CA ILE A 3 -6.18 10.56 14.00
C ILE A 3 -5.51 11.19 12.77
N ALA A 4 -5.60 10.55 11.63
CA ALA A 4 -4.95 11.04 10.42
C ALA A 4 -5.60 10.43 9.17
N VAL A 5 -5.48 11.16 8.06
CA VAL A 5 -5.95 10.70 6.75
C VAL A 5 -4.80 10.88 5.75
N GLY A 6 -4.50 9.82 5.00
CA GLY A 6 -3.53 9.87 3.93
C GLY A 6 -4.20 9.57 2.60
N LEU A 7 -3.87 10.35 1.60
CA LEU A 7 -4.38 10.17 0.25
C LEU A 7 -3.20 10.23 -0.71
N ASP A 8 -3.16 9.33 -1.67
CA ASP A 8 -2.14 9.34 -2.70
C ASP A 8 -2.74 9.01 -4.06
N ILE A 9 -2.14 9.55 -5.09
CA ILE A 9 -2.50 9.28 -6.48
C ILE A 9 -1.21 9.01 -7.26
N VAL A 10 -1.22 7.99 -8.10
CA VAL A 10 -0.05 7.53 -8.86
C VAL A 10 -0.44 7.38 -10.33
N GLU A 11 0.39 7.90 -11.21
CA GLU A 11 0.22 7.66 -12.65
C GLU A 11 0.70 6.26 -13.01
N LEU A 12 -0.15 5.49 -13.68
CA LEU A 12 0.21 4.13 -14.14
C LEU A 12 1.41 4.16 -15.09
N GLY A 13 1.51 5.18 -15.93
CA GLY A 13 2.64 5.33 -16.84
C GLY A 13 3.96 5.47 -16.12
N ARG A 14 3.97 6.10 -14.94
CA ARG A 14 5.18 6.21 -14.11
C ARG A 14 5.61 4.84 -13.59
N ILE A 15 4.66 4.06 -13.10
CA ILE A 15 4.94 2.70 -12.62
C ILE A 15 5.42 1.81 -13.78
N GLU A 16 4.81 1.94 -14.94
CA GLU A 16 5.21 1.20 -16.13
C GLU A 16 6.65 1.50 -16.53
N ARG A 17 7.06 2.77 -16.50
CA ARG A 17 8.45 3.16 -16.83
C ARG A 17 9.45 2.52 -15.86
N VAL A 18 9.15 2.53 -14.56
CA VAL A 18 10.04 1.90 -13.57
C VAL A 18 10.07 0.39 -13.77
N TRP A 19 8.92 -0.20 -14.05
CA TRP A 19 8.81 -1.62 -14.37
C TRP A 19 9.70 -2.00 -15.58
N ASN A 20 9.62 -1.21 -16.66
CA ASN A 20 10.37 -1.50 -17.87
C ASN A 20 11.88 -1.33 -17.69
N ASN A 21 12.31 -0.40 -16.84
CA ASN A 21 13.73 -0.07 -16.69
C ASN A 21 14.41 -0.75 -15.51
N HIS A 22 13.68 -1.05 -14.44
CA HIS A 22 14.24 -1.54 -13.17
C HIS A 22 13.30 -2.52 -12.47
N ARG A 23 12.72 -3.44 -13.22
CA ARG A 23 11.66 -4.32 -12.72
C ARG A 23 12.01 -5.01 -11.41
N ASP A 24 13.08 -5.81 -11.39
CA ASP A 24 13.38 -6.64 -10.23
C ASP A 24 13.71 -5.81 -9.01
N ARG A 25 14.52 -4.77 -9.18
CA ARG A 25 14.86 -3.87 -8.08
C ARG A 25 13.64 -3.14 -7.54
N PHE A 26 12.77 -2.66 -8.44
CA PHE A 26 11.55 -1.97 -8.06
C PHE A 26 10.63 -2.87 -7.23
N LEU A 27 10.41 -4.10 -7.70
CA LEU A 27 9.53 -5.04 -7.02
C LEU A 27 10.07 -5.45 -5.65
N GLU A 28 11.35 -5.80 -5.58
CA GLU A 28 11.96 -6.24 -4.33
C GLU A 28 12.00 -5.13 -3.27
N ARG A 29 12.24 -3.91 -3.71
CA ARG A 29 12.38 -2.78 -2.79
C ARG A 29 11.06 -2.33 -2.20
N HIS A 30 9.98 -2.34 -3.00
CA HIS A 30 8.74 -1.67 -2.64
C HIS A 30 7.61 -2.58 -2.19
N PHE A 31 7.67 -3.87 -2.50
CA PHE A 31 6.54 -4.76 -2.26
C PHE A 31 6.91 -5.93 -1.37
N HIS A 32 5.99 -6.28 -0.48
CA HIS A 32 6.08 -7.48 0.33
C HIS A 32 5.88 -8.73 -0.55
N PRO A 33 6.55 -9.86 -0.23
CA PRO A 33 6.37 -11.10 -1.00
C PRO A 33 4.92 -11.49 -1.23
N ASP A 34 4.03 -11.29 -0.26
CA ASP A 34 2.61 -11.61 -0.40
C ASP A 34 1.94 -10.76 -1.48
N GLU A 35 2.33 -9.50 -1.60
CA GLU A 35 1.82 -8.61 -2.64
C GLU A 35 2.30 -9.05 -4.01
N LEU A 36 3.56 -9.43 -4.11
CA LEU A 36 4.13 -9.92 -5.37
C LEU A 36 3.47 -11.20 -5.82
N GLU A 37 3.21 -12.12 -4.90
CA GLU A 37 2.52 -13.35 -5.22
C GLU A 37 1.14 -13.08 -5.81
N TYR A 38 0.40 -12.18 -5.22
CA TYR A 38 -0.93 -11.81 -5.70
C TYR A 38 -0.88 -11.09 -7.04
N CYS A 39 -0.03 -10.06 -7.16
CA CYS A 39 -0.03 -9.17 -8.33
C CYS A 39 0.56 -9.83 -9.58
N LEU A 40 1.64 -10.60 -9.41
CA LEU A 40 2.34 -11.16 -10.57
C LEU A 40 1.61 -12.32 -11.22
N LYS A 41 0.61 -12.87 -10.58
CA LYS A 41 -0.27 -13.88 -11.19
C LYS A 41 -1.29 -13.28 -12.16
N LYS A 42 -1.49 -11.98 -12.10
CA LYS A 42 -2.48 -11.32 -12.95
C LYS A 42 -1.95 -11.16 -14.37
N HIS A 43 -2.85 -11.20 -15.34
CA HIS A 43 -2.51 -10.98 -16.74
C HIS A 43 -1.88 -9.60 -16.94
N THR A 44 -2.43 -8.59 -16.29
CA THR A 44 -1.88 -7.24 -16.29
C THR A 44 -1.58 -6.80 -14.86
N PRO A 45 -0.35 -7.03 -14.37
CA PRO A 45 -0.04 -6.76 -12.96
C PRO A 45 0.10 -5.28 -12.59
N LEU A 46 0.36 -4.40 -13.56
CA LEU A 46 0.68 -3.00 -13.27
C LEU A 46 -0.41 -2.25 -12.49
N PRO A 47 -1.70 -2.35 -12.83
CA PRO A 47 -2.72 -1.66 -12.03
C PRO A 47 -2.76 -2.13 -10.58
N SER A 48 -2.60 -3.43 -10.33
CA SER A 48 -2.58 -3.97 -8.97
C SER A 48 -1.37 -3.51 -8.18
N LEU A 49 -0.22 -3.40 -8.83
CA LEU A 49 0.99 -2.87 -8.21
C LEU A 49 0.85 -1.37 -7.93
N ALA A 50 0.28 -0.63 -8.88
CA ALA A 50 0.12 0.82 -8.73
C ALA A 50 -0.80 1.20 -7.56
N VAL A 51 -1.95 0.51 -7.39
CA VAL A 51 -2.83 0.82 -6.25
C VAL A 51 -2.16 0.47 -4.93
N ARG A 52 -1.35 -0.59 -4.88
CA ARG A 52 -0.62 -0.95 -3.66
C ARG A 52 0.50 0.03 -3.35
N PHE A 53 1.19 0.49 -4.38
CA PHE A 53 2.17 1.56 -4.22
C PHE A 53 1.50 2.81 -3.63
N ALA A 54 0.35 3.21 -4.19
CA ALA A 54 -0.42 4.34 -3.68
C ALA A 54 -0.87 4.12 -2.23
N ALA A 55 -1.29 2.90 -1.88
CA ALA A 55 -1.71 2.58 -0.51
C ALA A 55 -0.55 2.75 0.50
N LYS A 56 0.65 2.34 0.13
CA LYS A 56 1.84 2.50 0.98
C LYS A 56 2.21 3.97 1.16
N GLU A 57 2.14 4.75 0.08
CA GLU A 57 2.36 6.19 0.16
C GLU A 57 1.29 6.87 1.02
N ALA A 58 0.03 6.47 0.87
CA ALA A 58 -1.06 7.02 1.67
C ALA A 58 -0.87 6.70 3.15
N PHE A 59 -0.48 5.46 3.47
CA PHE A 59 -0.21 5.07 4.86
C PHE A 59 0.93 5.91 5.44
N GLN A 60 1.99 6.11 4.68
CA GLN A 60 3.15 6.89 5.14
C GLN A 60 2.74 8.29 5.59
N LYS A 61 1.76 8.88 4.94
CA LYS A 61 1.25 10.21 5.31
C LYS A 61 0.51 10.21 6.65
N THR A 62 0.04 9.06 7.11
CA THR A 62 -0.62 8.94 8.42
C THR A 62 0.34 8.54 9.54
N TRP A 63 1.52 8.04 9.21
CA TRP A 63 2.42 7.40 10.18
C TRP A 63 3.66 8.26 10.40
N PRO A 64 3.88 8.73 11.64
CA PRO A 64 4.93 9.70 11.90
C PRO A 64 6.34 9.10 11.99
N VAL A 65 6.43 7.79 12.13
CA VAL A 65 7.73 7.11 12.34
C VAL A 65 8.23 6.56 11.01
N PRO A 66 9.49 6.82 10.65
CA PRO A 66 10.07 6.24 9.44
C PRO A 66 9.98 4.71 9.44
N HIS A 67 9.69 4.13 8.28
CA HIS A 67 9.61 2.69 8.10
C HIS A 67 9.96 2.33 6.67
N GLY A 68 10.21 1.04 6.44
CA GLY A 68 10.51 0.53 5.10
C GLY A 68 9.24 0.28 4.28
N TRP A 69 9.40 0.21 2.97
CA TRP A 69 8.30 -0.07 2.06
C TRP A 69 7.64 -1.42 2.31
N ARG A 70 8.40 -2.41 2.77
CA ARG A 70 7.92 -3.76 3.00
C ARG A 70 7.36 -3.98 4.41
N ASP A 71 7.39 -2.95 5.24
CA ASP A 71 6.82 -2.99 6.59
C ASP A 71 5.31 -2.85 6.60
N VAL A 72 4.74 -2.44 5.47
CA VAL A 72 3.31 -2.25 5.27
C VAL A 72 2.94 -2.88 3.94
N TRP A 73 1.92 -3.74 3.93
CA TRP A 73 1.49 -4.35 2.69
C TRP A 73 -0.02 -4.57 2.66
N VAL A 74 -0.55 -4.69 1.46
CA VAL A 74 -1.99 -4.88 1.24
C VAL A 74 -2.28 -6.36 1.06
N VAL A 75 -3.27 -6.86 1.79
CA VAL A 75 -3.84 -8.19 1.56
C VAL A 75 -5.34 -8.04 1.34
N ARG A 76 -5.94 -9.04 0.71
CA ARG A 76 -7.39 -9.08 0.58
C ARG A 76 -7.96 -9.97 1.67
N ASP A 77 -8.85 -9.38 2.46
CA ASP A 77 -9.61 -10.10 3.48
C ASP A 77 -11.04 -10.25 2.94
N GLY A 78 -11.30 -11.40 2.28
CA GLY A 78 -12.53 -11.56 1.53
C GLY A 78 -12.55 -10.63 0.33
N VAL A 79 -13.51 -9.71 0.28
CA VAL A 79 -13.66 -8.76 -0.82
C VAL A 79 -12.97 -7.43 -0.56
N LYS A 80 -12.52 -7.19 0.66
CA LYS A 80 -11.92 -5.90 1.04
C LYS A 80 -10.41 -5.97 1.08
N PRO A 81 -9.71 -4.94 0.57
CA PRO A 81 -8.29 -4.79 0.85
C PRO A 81 -8.10 -4.28 2.29
N VAL A 82 -7.10 -4.83 2.97
CA VAL A 82 -6.71 -4.36 4.30
C VAL A 82 -5.19 -4.25 4.35
N LEU A 83 -4.69 -3.41 5.25
CA LEU A 83 -3.26 -3.27 5.49
C LEU A 83 -2.80 -4.26 6.54
N ARG A 84 -1.64 -4.85 6.29
CA ARG A 84 -0.88 -5.65 7.25
C ARG A 84 0.44 -4.95 7.53
N PHE A 85 1.04 -5.26 8.68
CA PHE A 85 2.18 -4.50 9.18
C PHE A 85 3.24 -5.43 9.75
N SER A 86 4.50 -4.99 9.68
CA SER A 86 5.59 -5.61 10.42
C SER A 86 5.27 -5.62 11.92
N GLU A 87 5.98 -6.46 12.66
CA GLU A 87 5.76 -6.59 14.11
C GLU A 87 5.89 -5.26 14.85
N GLU A 88 6.85 -4.43 14.45
CA GLU A 88 7.08 -3.13 15.08
C GLU A 88 5.90 -2.19 14.93
N ILE A 89 5.38 -2.07 13.70
CA ILE A 89 4.23 -1.19 13.44
C ILE A 89 2.98 -1.76 14.09
N ALA A 90 2.76 -3.08 13.98
CA ALA A 90 1.61 -3.73 14.59
C ALA A 90 1.59 -3.52 16.11
N ALA A 91 2.74 -3.62 16.76
CA ALA A 91 2.84 -3.39 18.21
C ALA A 91 2.49 -1.95 18.58
N GLU A 92 2.97 -0.98 17.79
CA GLU A 92 2.66 0.44 18.01
C GLU A 92 1.17 0.70 17.83
N MET A 93 0.55 0.13 16.82
CA MET A 93 -0.89 0.20 16.60
C MET A 93 -1.65 -0.31 17.82
N GLN A 94 -1.25 -1.49 18.31
CA GLN A 94 -1.91 -2.11 19.45
C GLN A 94 -1.77 -1.27 20.73
N ARG A 95 -0.58 -0.74 20.99
CA ARG A 95 -0.34 0.09 22.17
C ARG A 95 -1.21 1.32 22.20
N ASN A 96 -1.49 1.90 21.03
CA ASN A 96 -2.28 3.14 20.94
C ASN A 96 -3.76 2.89 20.69
N GLY A 97 -4.18 1.65 20.48
CA GLY A 97 -5.55 1.33 20.11
C GLY A 97 -5.92 1.90 18.73
N TRP A 98 -4.98 1.91 17.81
CA TRP A 98 -5.15 2.46 16.47
C TRP A 98 -5.54 1.39 15.47
N HIS A 99 -6.40 1.77 14.53
CA HIS A 99 -6.85 0.90 13.44
C HIS A 99 -6.76 1.67 12.14
N THR A 100 -6.55 0.94 11.04
CA THR A 100 -6.54 1.55 9.71
C THR A 100 -7.72 1.10 8.89
N HIS A 101 -8.18 1.99 8.03
CA HIS A 101 -9.17 1.72 7.01
C HIS A 101 -8.55 2.07 5.67
N LEU A 102 -8.74 1.21 4.67
CA LEU A 102 -8.12 1.38 3.35
C LEU A 102 -9.19 1.32 2.27
N SER A 103 -9.09 2.24 1.33
CA SER A 103 -9.83 2.16 0.07
C SER A 103 -8.89 2.43 -1.08
N MET A 104 -9.03 1.66 -2.15
CA MET A 104 -8.18 1.76 -3.34
C MET A 104 -9.04 1.80 -4.58
N SER A 105 -8.61 2.53 -5.61
CA SER A 105 -9.30 2.59 -6.88
C SER A 105 -8.30 2.88 -8.00
N HIS A 106 -8.60 2.44 -9.21
CA HIS A 106 -7.80 2.80 -10.37
C HIS A 106 -8.68 2.99 -11.60
N ALA A 107 -8.18 3.80 -12.51
CA ALA A 107 -8.73 4.02 -13.83
C ALA A 107 -7.65 3.67 -14.86
N HIS A 108 -7.83 4.10 -16.11
CA HIS A 108 -6.86 3.78 -17.16
C HIS A 108 -5.48 4.39 -16.94
N THR A 109 -5.42 5.58 -16.36
CA THR A 109 -4.17 6.34 -16.26
C THR A 109 -3.67 6.54 -14.84
N HIS A 110 -4.52 6.34 -13.83
CA HIS A 110 -4.18 6.65 -12.44
C HIS A 110 -4.69 5.60 -11.48
N ALA A 111 -3.96 5.42 -10.40
CA ALA A 111 -4.37 4.65 -9.24
C ALA A 111 -4.37 5.55 -8.02
N THR A 112 -5.30 5.33 -7.10
CA THR A 112 -5.40 6.13 -5.89
C THR A 112 -5.71 5.24 -4.69
N ALA A 113 -5.33 5.72 -3.51
CA ALA A 113 -5.63 5.06 -2.27
C ALA A 113 -5.86 6.09 -1.17
N VAL A 114 -6.74 5.77 -0.25
CA VAL A 114 -6.95 6.54 0.97
C VAL A 114 -6.77 5.62 2.17
N VAL A 115 -6.04 6.11 3.17
CA VAL A 115 -5.85 5.42 4.44
C VAL A 115 -6.35 6.34 5.54
N ILE A 116 -7.19 5.81 6.41
CA ILE A 116 -7.66 6.52 7.60
C ILE A 116 -7.10 5.79 8.80
N LEU A 117 -6.43 6.54 9.68
CA LEU A 117 -5.95 6.04 10.95
C LEU A 117 -6.92 6.51 12.02
N GLU A 118 -7.50 5.56 12.73
CA GLU A 118 -8.54 5.83 13.71
C GLU A 118 -8.16 5.25 15.06
N GLN A 119 -8.50 5.97 16.11
CA GLN A 119 -8.41 5.49 17.49
C GLN A 119 -9.81 5.10 17.97
N LEU A 120 -9.95 3.88 18.39
CA LEU A 120 -11.22 3.37 18.92
C LEU A 120 -11.43 3.65 20.40
#